data_234e7f1007a1fe5a5da468f6bee85f98
#
_entry.id   234e7f1007a1fe5a5da468f6bee85f98
#
_cell.length_a   1.000
_cell.length_b   1.000
_cell.length_c   1.000
_cell.angle_alpha   90.00
_cell.angle_beta   90.00
_cell.angle_gamma   90.00
#
_symmetry.space_group_name_H-M   'P 1'
#
loop_
_entity.id
_entity.type
_entity.pdbx_description
1 polymer ?
#
loop_
_entity_poly.entity_id
_entity_poly.type
_entity_poly.pdbx_seq_one_letter_code
_entity_poly.pdbx_strand_id
1 'polypeptide(L)'
;INNAGGFYARRQLSPDGIELTLALNLLSPFLLTNLLLEPLRASAAGRVINVSSNAHLRGRMDFEDLESRRRYPMMGMGAYGKAKLGLVMFTYELARRLVGTTVTANVVHPGFVATGFARNNGWLFRVFMPLLRPFGQTPMQGAQTVIYLATSPQVDGVTGKYFFDC
;
A
#
# COMPACT_ATOMS: atom_id res chain seq x y z
N ILE A 1 0.02 9.41 -5.54
CA ILE A 1 0.26 7.96 -5.55
C ILE A 1 1.01 7.58 -4.28
N ASN A 2 0.41 6.76 -3.41
CA ASN A 2 1.00 6.20 -2.20
C ASN A 2 1.64 4.85 -2.54
N ASN A 3 2.86 4.88 -3.09
CA ASN A 3 3.58 3.69 -3.53
C ASN A 3 4.62 3.21 -2.51
N ALA A 4 5.20 4.10 -1.71
CA ALA A 4 6.21 3.74 -0.73
C ALA A 4 5.70 2.63 0.21
N GLY A 5 6.48 1.59 0.39
CA GLY A 5 6.10 0.46 1.22
C GLY A 5 7.23 -0.54 1.41
N GLY A 6 7.07 -1.38 2.41
CA GLY A 6 8.02 -2.43 2.73
C GLY A 6 7.54 -3.27 3.88
N PHE A 7 8.25 -4.34 4.18
CA PHE A 7 8.00 -5.11 5.39
C PHE A 7 9.28 -5.34 6.17
N TYR A 8 9.16 -5.60 7.45
CA TYR A 8 10.26 -5.86 8.35
C TYR A 8 10.05 -7.24 8.99
N ALA A 9 11.03 -8.12 8.79
CA ALA A 9 10.97 -9.51 9.30
C ALA A 9 10.97 -9.59 10.84
N ARG A 10 11.46 -8.54 11.50
CA ARG A 10 11.41 -8.38 12.96
C ARG A 10 10.66 -7.09 13.28
N ARG A 11 9.93 -7.08 14.40
CA ARG A 11 9.26 -5.89 14.88
C ARG A 11 10.28 -4.79 15.17
N GLN A 12 10.12 -3.66 14.53
CA GLN A 12 10.93 -2.44 14.71
C GLN A 12 9.98 -1.27 14.96
N LEU A 13 10.49 -0.20 15.53
CA LEU A 13 9.73 1.02 15.78
C LEU A 13 10.23 2.13 14.86
N SER A 14 9.32 3.00 14.45
CA SER A 14 9.64 4.29 13.84
C SER A 14 10.22 5.24 14.90
N PRO A 15 10.77 6.40 14.50
CA PRO A 15 11.18 7.44 15.45
C PRO A 15 10.05 7.87 16.40
N ASP A 16 8.78 7.77 15.95
CA ASP A 16 7.59 8.10 16.75
C ASP A 16 7.13 6.95 17.67
N GLY A 17 7.89 5.87 17.75
CA GLY A 17 7.56 4.71 18.60
C GLY A 17 6.49 3.79 18.07
N ILE A 18 6.09 3.92 16.79
CA ILE A 18 5.04 3.12 16.15
C ILE A 18 5.68 1.93 15.42
N GLU A 19 4.98 0.77 15.36
CA GLU A 19 5.46 -0.38 14.59
C GLU A 19 5.72 0.02 13.12
N LEU A 20 6.92 -0.26 12.64
CA LEU A 20 7.46 0.35 11.42
C LEU A 20 6.74 -0.10 10.14
N THR A 21 6.26 -1.35 10.08
CA THR A 21 5.47 -1.84 8.93
C THR A 21 4.11 -1.14 8.87
N LEU A 22 3.46 -0.98 10.02
CA LEU A 22 2.19 -0.24 10.14
C LEU A 22 2.40 1.23 9.79
N ALA A 23 3.41 1.87 10.36
CA ALA A 23 3.73 3.27 10.13
C ALA A 23 3.93 3.55 8.63
N LEU A 24 4.78 2.74 7.97
CA LEU A 24 5.15 2.96 6.57
C LEU A 24 4.00 2.65 5.60
N ASN A 25 3.29 1.52 5.80
CA ASN A 25 2.35 1.03 4.78
C ASN A 25 0.90 1.51 4.97
N LEU A 26 0.55 2.02 6.15
CA LEU A 26 -0.80 2.49 6.45
C LEU A 26 -0.83 3.93 6.96
N LEU A 27 -0.10 4.22 8.04
CA LEU A 27 -0.24 5.53 8.68
C LEU A 27 0.38 6.66 7.86
N SER A 28 1.51 6.42 7.17
CA SER A 28 2.10 7.42 6.28
C SER A 28 1.20 7.76 5.08
N PRO A 29 0.64 6.79 4.32
CA PRO A 29 -0.37 7.06 3.30
C PRO A 29 -1.61 7.78 3.85
N PHE A 30 -2.10 7.37 5.02
CA PHE A 30 -3.23 8.01 5.67
C PHE A 30 -2.94 9.48 5.99
N LEU A 31 -1.84 9.75 6.67
CA LEU A 31 -1.45 11.11 7.06
C LEU A 31 -1.21 11.99 5.83
N LEU A 32 -0.39 11.52 4.88
CA LEU A 32 -0.07 12.27 3.67
C LEU A 32 -1.33 12.60 2.85
N THR A 33 -2.22 11.63 2.70
CA THR A 33 -3.48 11.85 1.96
C THR A 33 -4.35 12.91 2.64
N ASN A 34 -4.48 12.86 3.98
CA ASN A 34 -5.27 13.84 4.71
C ASN A 34 -4.65 15.25 4.65
N LEU A 35 -3.34 15.37 4.74
CA LEU A 35 -2.63 16.66 4.60
C LEU A 35 -2.78 17.27 3.19
N LEU A 36 -2.89 16.42 2.16
CA LEU A 36 -3.04 16.85 0.77
C LEU A 36 -4.50 16.94 0.31
N LEU A 37 -5.47 16.70 1.20
CA LEU A 37 -6.88 16.58 0.80
C LEU A 37 -7.45 17.89 0.24
N GLU A 38 -7.11 19.03 0.83
CA GLU A 38 -7.56 20.34 0.35
C GLU A 38 -6.97 20.70 -1.03
N PRO A 39 -5.65 20.57 -1.29
CA PRO A 39 -5.12 20.73 -2.65
C PRO A 39 -5.74 19.77 -3.66
N LEU A 40 -6.02 18.52 -3.26
CA LEU A 40 -6.67 17.53 -4.13
C LEU A 40 -8.10 17.96 -4.50
N ARG A 41 -8.87 18.49 -3.54
CA ARG A 41 -10.21 19.01 -3.77
C ARG A 41 -10.23 20.26 -4.65
N ALA A 42 -9.20 21.09 -4.54
CA ALA A 42 -9.06 22.28 -5.40
C ALA A 42 -8.66 21.93 -6.83
N SER A 43 -8.22 20.69 -7.08
CA SER A 43 -7.89 20.19 -8.41
C SER A 43 -9.15 19.80 -9.18
N ALA A 44 -9.14 20.01 -10.51
CA ALA A 44 -10.22 19.60 -11.40
C ALA A 44 -10.44 18.09 -11.43
N ALA A 45 -9.39 17.29 -11.18
CA ALA A 45 -9.42 15.83 -11.24
C ALA A 45 -8.41 15.21 -10.25
N GLY A 46 -8.67 15.37 -8.95
CA GLY A 46 -7.82 14.79 -7.91
C GLY A 46 -7.92 13.26 -7.90
N ARG A 47 -6.77 12.56 -7.90
CA ARG A 47 -6.73 11.10 -7.85
C ARG A 47 -5.80 10.61 -6.75
N VAL A 48 -6.35 9.85 -5.79
CA VAL A 48 -5.59 9.12 -4.77
C VAL A 48 -5.46 7.67 -5.21
N ILE A 49 -4.23 7.19 -5.35
CA ILE A 49 -3.93 5.81 -5.75
C ILE A 49 -3.06 5.18 -4.66
N ASN A 50 -3.60 4.19 -3.99
CA ASN A 50 -2.94 3.46 -2.92
C ASN A 50 -2.41 2.12 -3.41
N VAL A 51 -1.09 1.90 -3.31
CA VAL A 51 -0.48 0.63 -3.73
C VAL A 51 -0.52 -0.37 -2.59
N SER A 52 -1.42 -1.33 -2.70
CA SER A 52 -1.57 -2.45 -1.76
C SER A 52 -0.77 -3.68 -2.21
N SER A 53 -1.17 -4.86 -1.79
CA SER A 53 -0.56 -6.15 -2.11
C SER A 53 -1.59 -7.26 -1.92
N ASN A 54 -1.45 -8.38 -2.63
CA ASN A 54 -2.24 -9.59 -2.36
C ASN A 54 -2.06 -10.14 -0.93
N ALA A 55 -1.02 -9.69 -0.21
CA ALA A 55 -0.85 -10.01 1.21
C ALA A 55 -2.06 -9.57 2.07
N HIS A 56 -2.85 -8.58 1.62
CA HIS A 56 -4.07 -8.15 2.32
C HIS A 56 -5.10 -9.27 2.45
N LEU A 57 -5.15 -10.22 1.51
CA LEU A 57 -6.08 -11.37 1.55
C LEU A 57 -5.85 -12.28 2.77
N ARG A 58 -4.62 -12.28 3.29
CA ARG A 58 -4.23 -13.01 4.51
C ARG A 58 -4.12 -12.10 5.74
N GLY A 59 -4.34 -10.80 5.56
CA GLY A 59 -4.36 -9.82 6.63
C GLY A 59 -5.56 -10.06 7.55
N ARG A 60 -5.34 -9.88 8.86
CA ARG A 60 -6.41 -9.89 9.86
C ARG A 60 -6.29 -8.62 10.68
N MET A 61 -7.37 -7.83 10.71
CA MET A 61 -7.42 -6.65 11.58
C MET A 61 -7.67 -7.10 13.01
N ASP A 62 -6.72 -6.78 13.87
CA ASP A 62 -6.86 -6.88 15.31
C ASP A 62 -6.73 -5.45 15.87
N PHE A 63 -7.86 -4.83 16.16
CA PHE A 63 -7.92 -3.45 16.64
C PHE A 63 -7.35 -3.29 18.05
N GLU A 64 -7.29 -4.38 18.83
CA GLU A 64 -6.67 -4.42 20.17
C GLU A 64 -5.15 -4.58 20.11
N ASP A 65 -4.61 -4.93 18.92
CA ASP A 65 -3.17 -5.10 18.70
C ASP A 65 -2.77 -4.71 17.27
N LEU A 66 -3.09 -3.48 16.87
CA LEU A 66 -2.72 -2.95 15.54
C LEU A 66 -1.22 -3.01 15.30
N GLU A 67 -0.44 -2.69 16.32
CA GLU A 67 1.02 -2.66 16.25
C GLU A 67 1.70 -4.04 16.38
N SER A 68 0.93 -5.12 16.44
CA SER A 68 1.46 -6.49 16.59
C SER A 68 2.44 -6.64 17.76
N ARG A 69 2.10 -6.06 18.92
CA ARG A 69 2.92 -6.09 20.16
C ARG A 69 2.90 -7.48 20.79
N ARG A 70 1.74 -8.16 20.75
CA ARG A 70 1.54 -9.49 21.34
C ARG A 70 2.16 -10.60 20.49
N ARG A 71 2.07 -10.47 19.16
CA ARG A 71 2.57 -11.47 18.20
C ARG A 71 3.01 -10.81 16.90
N TYR A 72 4.17 -11.21 16.41
CA TYR A 72 4.72 -10.77 15.12
C TYR A 72 4.95 -11.98 14.19
N PRO A 73 3.87 -12.59 13.65
CA PRO A 73 3.93 -13.89 13.00
C PRO A 73 4.55 -13.84 11.61
N MET A 74 4.99 -15.00 11.14
CA MET A 74 5.45 -15.22 9.76
C MET A 74 6.56 -14.26 9.32
N MET A 75 7.54 -14.02 10.21
CA MET A 75 8.63 -13.07 9.93
C MET A 75 8.11 -11.73 9.39
N GLY A 76 7.12 -11.13 10.06
CA GLY A 76 6.56 -9.82 9.71
C GLY A 76 5.51 -9.82 8.59
N MET A 77 5.31 -10.91 7.88
CA MET A 77 4.29 -10.96 6.82
C MET A 77 2.86 -10.80 7.35
N GLY A 78 2.61 -11.19 8.61
CA GLY A 78 1.32 -10.94 9.27
C GLY A 78 1.06 -9.45 9.51
N ALA A 79 2.06 -8.71 10.00
CA ALA A 79 1.98 -7.26 10.17
C ALA A 79 1.84 -6.55 8.81
N TYR A 80 2.60 -6.99 7.81
CA TYR A 80 2.51 -6.45 6.45
C TYR A 80 1.12 -6.67 5.83
N GLY A 81 0.58 -7.90 5.90
CA GLY A 81 -0.77 -8.20 5.42
C GLY A 81 -1.85 -7.37 6.13
N LYS A 82 -1.73 -7.20 7.46
CA LYS A 82 -2.60 -6.33 8.26
C LYS A 82 -2.55 -4.89 7.77
N ALA A 83 -1.35 -4.32 7.60
CA ALA A 83 -1.18 -2.93 7.13
C ALA A 83 -1.74 -2.74 5.71
N LYS A 84 -1.53 -3.70 4.79
CA LYS A 84 -2.08 -3.64 3.43
C LYS A 84 -3.59 -3.83 3.39
N LEU A 85 -4.17 -4.63 4.29
CA LEU A 85 -5.63 -4.70 4.48
C LEU A 85 -6.18 -3.35 5.00
N GLY A 86 -5.53 -2.77 6.01
CA GLY A 86 -5.89 -1.45 6.51
C GLY A 86 -5.87 -0.37 5.42
N LEU A 87 -4.89 -0.44 4.50
CA LEU A 87 -4.80 0.48 3.36
C LEU A 87 -5.97 0.30 2.37
N VAL A 88 -6.42 -0.93 2.14
CA VAL A 88 -7.63 -1.21 1.33
C VAL A 88 -8.87 -0.62 2.02
N MET A 89 -9.04 -0.89 3.31
CA MET A 89 -10.17 -0.36 4.11
C MET A 89 -10.16 1.18 4.12
N PHE A 90 -8.99 1.79 4.33
CA PHE A 90 -8.82 3.25 4.27
C PHE A 90 -9.24 3.79 2.92
N THR A 91 -8.84 3.14 1.81
CA THR A 91 -9.19 3.60 0.46
C THR A 91 -10.69 3.60 0.23
N TYR A 92 -11.38 2.56 0.65
CA TYR A 92 -12.84 2.45 0.50
C TYR A 92 -13.57 3.49 1.34
N GLU A 93 -13.14 3.68 2.58
CA GLU A 93 -13.74 4.71 3.46
C GLU A 93 -13.44 6.12 2.93
N LEU A 94 -12.24 6.38 2.43
CA LEU A 94 -11.89 7.64 1.80
C LEU A 94 -12.78 7.91 0.59
N ALA A 95 -12.95 6.94 -0.30
CA ALA A 95 -13.84 7.06 -1.46
C ALA A 95 -15.28 7.38 -1.05
N ARG A 96 -15.78 6.72 0.00
CA ARG A 96 -17.12 6.98 0.56
C ARG A 96 -17.26 8.43 1.08
N ARG A 97 -16.23 8.95 1.74
CA ARG A 97 -16.21 10.35 2.27
C ARG A 97 -16.03 11.40 1.18
N LEU A 98 -15.53 11.02 0.02
CA LEU A 98 -15.29 11.92 -1.10
C LEU A 98 -16.45 11.97 -2.10
N VAL A 99 -17.56 11.29 -1.83
CA VAL A 99 -18.78 11.36 -2.65
C VAL A 99 -19.22 12.81 -2.79
N GLY A 100 -19.52 13.23 -4.03
CA GLY A 100 -19.90 14.62 -4.35
C GLY A 100 -18.72 15.56 -4.59
N THR A 101 -17.48 15.06 -4.55
CA THR A 101 -16.28 15.84 -4.92
C THR A 101 -15.70 15.33 -6.25
N THR A 102 -14.71 16.07 -6.78
CA THR A 102 -13.94 15.69 -7.98
C THR A 102 -12.80 14.71 -7.68
N VAL A 103 -12.59 14.37 -6.41
CA VAL A 103 -11.47 13.51 -5.98
C VAL A 103 -11.90 12.06 -5.96
N THR A 104 -11.12 11.21 -6.63
CA THR A 104 -11.29 9.76 -6.60
C THR A 104 -10.21 9.08 -5.75
N ALA A 105 -10.55 7.94 -5.13
CA ALA A 105 -9.63 7.15 -4.35
C ALA A 105 -9.76 5.67 -4.73
N ASN A 106 -8.67 5.09 -5.23
CA ASN A 106 -8.62 3.69 -5.66
C ASN A 106 -7.40 2.98 -5.09
N VAL A 107 -7.48 1.68 -5.00
CA VAL A 107 -6.38 0.83 -4.54
C VAL A 107 -5.96 -0.14 -5.65
N VAL A 108 -4.66 -0.40 -5.75
CA VAL A 108 -4.08 -1.28 -6.76
C VAL A 108 -3.11 -2.28 -6.15
N HIS A 109 -3.08 -3.49 -6.68
CA HIS A 109 -2.05 -4.48 -6.46
C HIS A 109 -1.21 -4.65 -7.74
N PRO A 110 0.10 -4.33 -7.70
CA PRO A 110 0.94 -4.33 -8.90
C PRO A 110 1.45 -5.72 -9.32
N GLY A 111 0.98 -6.80 -8.69
CA GLY A 111 1.58 -8.12 -8.89
C GLY A 111 2.86 -8.34 -8.07
N PHE A 112 3.60 -9.40 -8.40
CA PHE A 112 4.93 -9.64 -7.83
C PHE A 112 5.98 -8.93 -8.69
N VAL A 113 6.44 -7.79 -8.21
CA VAL A 113 7.41 -6.95 -8.94
C VAL A 113 8.82 -7.17 -8.42
N ALA A 114 9.77 -7.44 -9.31
CA ALA A 114 11.18 -7.69 -9.01
C ALA A 114 11.92 -6.40 -8.61
N THR A 115 11.61 -5.85 -7.45
CA THR A 115 12.20 -4.62 -6.91
C THR A 115 13.21 -4.90 -5.78
N GLY A 116 13.63 -3.83 -5.10
CA GLY A 116 14.40 -3.90 -3.85
C GLY A 116 13.58 -4.31 -2.62
N PHE A 117 12.33 -4.75 -2.77
CA PHE A 117 11.46 -5.18 -1.68
C PHE A 117 12.17 -6.21 -0.77
N ALA A 118 12.02 -6.08 0.52
CA ALA A 118 12.62 -6.93 1.55
C ALA A 118 14.16 -6.84 1.74
N ARG A 119 14.90 -6.04 0.99
CA ARG A 119 16.37 -5.91 1.14
C ARG A 119 16.80 -5.39 2.53
N ASN A 120 15.92 -4.73 3.24
CA ASN A 120 16.10 -4.20 4.60
C ASN A 120 16.04 -5.30 5.70
N ASN A 121 15.78 -6.56 5.34
CA ASN A 121 15.59 -7.66 6.29
C ASN A 121 16.86 -8.53 6.53
N GLY A 122 18.05 -7.99 6.24
CA GLY A 122 19.32 -8.64 6.50
C GLY A 122 19.87 -9.43 5.30
N TRP A 123 21.02 -10.09 5.52
CA TRP A 123 21.79 -10.71 4.44
C TRP A 123 21.07 -11.87 3.75
N LEU A 124 20.31 -12.69 4.50
CA LEU A 124 19.52 -13.78 3.92
C LEU A 124 18.55 -13.29 2.84
N PHE A 125 17.78 -12.25 3.13
CA PHE A 125 16.87 -11.67 2.15
C PHE A 125 17.62 -11.02 0.98
N ARG A 126 18.81 -10.47 1.21
CA ARG A 126 19.66 -9.90 0.14
C ARG A 126 20.16 -10.98 -0.82
N VAL A 127 20.40 -12.21 -0.34
CA VAL A 127 20.87 -13.33 -1.16
C VAL A 127 19.70 -14.05 -1.85
N PHE A 128 18.61 -14.35 -1.11
CA PHE A 128 17.51 -15.16 -1.66
C PHE A 128 16.53 -14.37 -2.56
N MET A 129 16.24 -13.10 -2.25
CA MET A 129 15.32 -12.30 -3.07
C MET A 129 15.74 -12.13 -4.54
N PRO A 130 17.02 -11.95 -4.87
CA PRO A 130 17.45 -11.94 -6.27
C PRO A 130 17.15 -13.21 -7.05
N LEU A 131 17.13 -14.39 -6.39
CA LEU A 131 16.80 -15.67 -7.03
C LEU A 131 15.33 -15.76 -7.46
N LEU A 132 14.45 -14.96 -6.86
CA LEU A 132 13.04 -14.89 -7.21
C LEU A 132 12.74 -13.86 -8.33
N ARG A 133 13.71 -13.00 -8.68
CA ARG A 133 13.54 -11.97 -9.70
C ARG A 133 13.10 -12.47 -11.08
N PRO A 134 13.62 -13.61 -11.58
CA PRO A 134 13.20 -14.11 -12.88
C PRO A 134 11.71 -14.45 -12.97
N PHE A 135 11.06 -14.69 -11.83
CA PHE A 135 9.63 -15.01 -11.73
C PHE A 135 8.75 -13.78 -11.45
N GLY A 136 9.36 -12.62 -11.29
CA GLY A 136 8.66 -11.35 -11.03
C GLY A 136 8.52 -10.50 -12.27
N GLN A 137 7.49 -9.65 -12.27
CA GLN A 137 7.33 -8.59 -13.26
C GLN A 137 8.49 -7.57 -13.15
N THR A 138 8.85 -6.96 -14.27
CA THR A 138 9.75 -5.81 -14.24
C THR A 138 9.08 -4.61 -13.54
N PRO A 139 9.86 -3.65 -13.01
CA PRO A 139 9.29 -2.43 -12.43
C PRO A 139 8.35 -1.68 -13.39
N MET A 140 8.65 -1.69 -14.67
CA MET A 140 7.83 -1.05 -15.71
C MET A 140 6.47 -1.76 -15.86
N GLN A 141 6.46 -3.10 -15.88
CA GLN A 141 5.23 -3.89 -15.95
C GLN A 141 4.38 -3.67 -14.69
N GLY A 142 4.98 -3.72 -13.48
CA GLY A 142 4.27 -3.47 -12.23
C GLY A 142 3.73 -2.04 -12.09
N ALA A 143 4.30 -1.08 -12.83
CA ALA A 143 3.83 0.30 -12.84
C ALA A 143 2.63 0.54 -13.79
N GLN A 144 2.37 -0.34 -14.75
CA GLN A 144 1.37 -0.10 -15.80
C GLN A 144 -0.03 0.22 -15.25
N THR A 145 -0.55 -0.61 -14.35
CA THR A 145 -1.86 -0.37 -13.74
C THR A 145 -1.87 0.93 -12.91
N VAL A 146 -0.77 1.26 -12.23
CA VAL A 146 -0.66 2.51 -11.47
C VAL A 146 -0.69 3.73 -12.40
N ILE A 147 0.05 3.66 -13.51
CA ILE A 147 0.07 4.71 -14.55
C ILE A 147 -1.33 4.84 -15.18
N TYR A 148 -1.94 3.74 -15.55
CA TYR A 148 -3.30 3.72 -16.10
C TYR A 148 -4.29 4.43 -15.15
N LEU A 149 -4.28 4.10 -13.88
CA LEU A 149 -5.14 4.75 -12.87
C LEU A 149 -4.84 6.24 -12.71
N ALA A 150 -3.58 6.64 -12.89
CA ALA A 150 -3.16 8.02 -12.73
C ALA A 150 -3.53 8.90 -13.93
N THR A 151 -3.53 8.35 -15.15
CA THR A 151 -3.53 9.14 -16.38
C THR A 151 -4.68 8.85 -17.32
N SER A 152 -5.28 7.65 -17.28
CA SER A 152 -6.32 7.28 -18.23
C SER A 152 -7.62 8.03 -18.01
N PRO A 153 -8.24 8.58 -19.06
CA PRO A 153 -9.60 9.12 -18.99
C PRO A 153 -10.66 8.03 -18.79
N GLN A 154 -10.37 6.78 -19.09
CA GLN A 154 -11.32 5.66 -18.93
C GLN A 154 -11.69 5.39 -17.46
N VAL A 155 -10.88 5.87 -16.51
CA VAL A 155 -11.14 5.77 -15.08
C VAL A 155 -11.53 7.10 -14.43
N ASP A 156 -11.94 8.09 -15.24
CA ASP A 156 -12.47 9.34 -14.72
C ASP A 156 -13.74 9.06 -13.91
N GLY A 157 -13.80 9.61 -12.69
CA GLY A 157 -14.91 9.40 -11.77
C GLY A 157 -14.97 8.00 -11.13
N VAL A 158 -14.13 7.04 -11.55
CA VAL A 158 -14.07 5.72 -10.92
C VAL A 158 -13.41 5.83 -9.55
N THR A 159 -14.15 5.47 -8.50
CA THR A 159 -13.68 5.57 -7.12
C THR A 159 -14.09 4.35 -6.28
N GLY A 160 -13.36 4.06 -5.21
CA GLY A 160 -13.67 2.97 -4.30
C GLY A 160 -13.48 1.59 -4.93
N LYS A 161 -12.54 1.44 -5.87
CA LYS A 161 -12.30 0.17 -6.55
C LYS A 161 -10.91 -0.39 -6.24
N TYR A 162 -10.83 -1.72 -6.31
CA TYR A 162 -9.57 -2.46 -6.25
C TYR A 162 -9.19 -2.90 -7.66
N PHE A 163 -7.96 -2.60 -8.07
CA PHE A 163 -7.44 -2.90 -9.40
C PHE A 163 -6.29 -3.91 -9.33
N PHE A 164 -6.27 -4.78 -10.30
CA PHE A 164 -5.21 -5.75 -10.52
C PHE A 164 -5.12 -6.05 -12.00
N ASP A 165 -3.92 -5.96 -12.56
CA ASP A 165 -3.59 -6.37 -13.93
C ASP A 165 -4.50 -5.72 -15.01
N CYS A 166 -4.49 -4.36 -15.07
CA CYS A 166 -5.23 -3.58 -16.06
C CYS A 166 -4.30 -3.05 -17.16
#